data_4e9495180fb1ae8cbddb55bfb594d7f2
#
_entry.id   4e9495180fb1ae8cbddb55bfb594d7f2
#
_cell.length_a   1.000
_cell.length_b   1.000
_cell.length_c   1.000
_cell.angle_alpha   90.00
_cell.angle_beta   90.00
_cell.angle_gamma   90.00
#
_symmetry.space_group_name_H-M   'P 1'
#
loop_
_entity.id
_entity.type
_entity.pdbx_description
1 polymer ?
#
loop_
_entity_poly.entity_id
_entity_poly.type
_entity_poly.pdbx_seq_one_letter_code
_entity_poly.pdbx_strand_id
1 'polypeptide(L)'
;MQQIRKGVYPTMITPYTKDGEIDYAAVRRLTEWYIEKGCTGIFAVCQSSEMAFLSLAERVKLAATVTETANGRVSVVASGHCAETLSEQAKEVREIAATGVDAFVLVS
;
A
#
# COMPACT_ATOMS: atom_id res chain seq x y z
N MET A 1 5.81 12.08 8.46
CA MET A 1 4.93 11.99 7.27
C MET A 1 5.28 13.10 6.30
N GLN A 2 5.52 12.76 5.05
CA GLN A 2 5.83 13.73 4.02
C GLN A 2 4.56 14.36 3.48
N GLN A 3 4.71 15.54 2.88
CA GLN A 3 3.63 16.16 2.12
C GLN A 3 3.35 15.34 0.85
N ILE A 4 2.07 15.17 0.53
CA ILE A 4 1.65 14.45 -0.68
C ILE A 4 2.07 15.26 -1.91
N ARG A 5 2.76 14.63 -2.83
CA ARG A 5 3.22 15.23 -4.08
C ARG A 5 2.11 15.17 -5.12
N LYS A 6 2.07 16.17 -5.99
CA LYS A 6 1.17 16.17 -7.14
C LYS A 6 1.76 15.33 -8.26
N GLY A 7 0.92 14.62 -8.97
CA GLY A 7 1.35 13.86 -10.15
C GLY A 7 0.63 12.53 -10.31
N VAL A 8 1.33 11.56 -10.86
CA VAL A 8 0.77 10.25 -11.20
C VAL A 8 0.99 9.27 -10.05
N TYR A 9 -0.09 8.62 -9.64
CA TYR A 9 -0.11 7.61 -8.57
C TYR A 9 -0.69 6.31 -9.14
N PRO A 10 0.14 5.41 -9.65
CA PRO A 10 -0.37 4.12 -10.11
C PRO A 10 -0.97 3.33 -8.94
N THR A 11 -2.08 2.65 -9.22
CA THR A 11 -2.65 1.68 -8.30
C THR A 11 -1.87 0.39 -8.42
N MET A 12 -1.31 -0.08 -7.31
CA MET A 12 -0.38 -1.19 -7.34
C MET A 12 -1.12 -2.52 -7.28
N ILE A 13 -0.76 -3.44 -8.18
CA ILE A 13 -1.21 -4.84 -8.09
C ILE A 13 -0.40 -5.56 -7.01
N THR A 14 -0.94 -6.65 -6.49
CA THR A 14 -0.24 -7.49 -5.51
C THR A 14 0.29 -8.74 -6.22
N PRO A 15 1.61 -8.90 -6.35
CA PRO A 15 2.17 -10.13 -6.90
C PRO A 15 2.15 -11.27 -5.88
N TYR A 16 1.90 -12.47 -6.36
CA TYR A 16 1.81 -13.67 -5.53
C TYR A 16 2.82 -14.71 -5.96
N THR A 17 3.24 -15.54 -4.99
CA THR A 17 4.05 -16.73 -5.27
C THR A 17 3.16 -17.83 -5.88
N LYS A 18 3.77 -18.94 -6.30
CA LYS A 18 3.05 -20.10 -6.79
C LYS A 18 2.09 -20.68 -5.75
N ASP A 19 2.41 -20.52 -4.48
CA ASP A 19 1.62 -21.02 -3.36
C ASP A 19 0.50 -20.08 -2.94
N GLY A 20 0.33 -18.95 -3.63
CA GLY A 20 -0.72 -17.98 -3.35
C GLY A 20 -0.41 -17.00 -2.23
N GLU A 21 0.82 -16.98 -1.75
CA GLU A 21 1.26 -16.00 -0.77
C GLU A 21 1.78 -14.74 -1.45
N ILE A 22 1.76 -13.61 -0.75
CA ILE A 22 2.30 -12.36 -1.30
C ILE A 22 3.81 -12.53 -1.53
N ASP A 23 4.26 -12.21 -2.73
CA ASP A 23 5.68 -12.22 -3.08
C ASP A 23 6.28 -10.84 -2.77
N TYR A 24 6.78 -10.67 -1.55
CA TYR A 24 7.31 -9.38 -1.11
C TYR A 24 8.57 -8.96 -1.85
N ALA A 25 9.36 -9.90 -2.34
CA ALA A 25 10.50 -9.57 -3.21
C ALA A 25 10.03 -8.95 -4.52
N ALA A 26 8.96 -9.50 -5.09
CA ALA A 26 8.35 -8.94 -6.31
C ALA A 26 7.69 -7.59 -6.03
N VAL A 27 7.11 -7.39 -4.84
CA VAL A 27 6.56 -6.09 -4.42
C VAL A 27 7.66 -5.02 -4.44
N ARG A 28 8.84 -5.34 -3.91
CA ARG A 28 9.98 -4.41 -3.92
C ARG A 28 10.43 -4.09 -5.35
N ARG A 29 10.54 -5.11 -6.20
CA ARG A 29 10.94 -4.91 -7.61
C ARG A 29 9.91 -4.05 -8.35
N LEU A 30 8.63 -4.29 -8.13
CA LEU A 30 7.56 -3.52 -8.75
C LEU A 30 7.58 -2.06 -8.27
N THR A 31 7.83 -1.84 -6.98
CA THR A 31 7.97 -0.49 -6.42
C THR A 31 9.12 0.25 -7.09
N GLU A 32 10.28 -0.38 -7.22
CA GLU A 32 11.42 0.21 -7.91
C GLU A 32 11.11 0.52 -9.37
N TRP A 33 10.38 -0.38 -10.04
CA TRP A 33 9.98 -0.18 -11.42
C TRP A 33 9.09 1.06 -11.60
N TYR A 34 8.11 1.24 -10.71
CA TYR A 34 7.26 2.44 -10.75
C TYR A 34 8.08 3.72 -10.57
N ILE A 35 9.00 3.70 -9.62
CA ILE A 35 9.87 4.87 -9.36
C ILE A 35 10.75 5.17 -10.57
N GLU A 36 11.34 4.14 -11.17
CA GLU A 36 12.18 4.26 -12.36
C GLU A 36 11.39 4.84 -13.54
N LYS A 37 10.11 4.50 -13.66
CA LYS A 37 9.24 5.01 -14.74
C LYS A 37 8.73 6.42 -14.49
N GLY A 38 9.10 7.03 -13.38
CA GLY A 38 8.83 8.44 -13.11
C GLY A 38 7.51 8.75 -12.43
N CYS A 39 6.89 7.79 -11.77
CA CYS A 39 5.68 8.09 -11.01
C CYS A 39 6.01 9.01 -9.82
N THR A 40 5.03 9.80 -9.40
CA THR A 40 5.20 10.75 -8.29
C THR A 40 4.86 10.10 -6.95
N GLY A 41 4.00 9.12 -6.97
CA GLY A 41 3.59 8.37 -5.80
C GLY A 41 3.11 6.98 -6.19
N ILE A 42 2.75 6.19 -5.19
CA ILE A 42 2.23 4.84 -5.38
C ILE A 42 1.02 4.65 -4.46
N PHE A 43 -0.06 4.12 -5.00
CA PHE A 43 -1.20 3.68 -4.20
C PHE A 43 -1.00 2.19 -3.90
N ALA A 44 -0.39 1.92 -2.74
CA ALA A 44 0.19 0.60 -2.44
C ALA A 44 -0.85 -0.47 -2.07
N VAL A 45 -1.88 -0.11 -1.34
CA VAL A 45 -2.94 -1.04 -0.91
C VAL A 45 -4.27 -0.44 -1.32
N CYS A 46 -4.93 -1.06 -2.27
CA CYS A 46 -6.17 -0.55 -2.84
C CYS A 46 -7.00 -1.71 -3.40
N GLN A 47 -8.09 -1.40 -4.05
CA GLN A 47 -8.94 -2.42 -4.66
C GLN A 47 -8.19 -3.20 -5.75
N SER A 48 -7.39 -2.53 -6.57
CA SER A 48 -6.55 -3.19 -7.59
C SER A 48 -5.50 -4.11 -6.98
N SER A 49 -5.12 -3.89 -5.72
CA SER A 49 -4.22 -4.76 -4.97
C SER A 49 -4.94 -5.96 -4.37
N GLU A 50 -6.25 -6.08 -4.59
CA GLU A 50 -7.09 -7.14 -4.03
C GLU A 50 -7.16 -7.09 -2.49
N MET A 51 -7.15 -5.88 -1.93
CA MET A 51 -7.09 -5.68 -0.47
C MET A 51 -8.17 -6.43 0.31
N ALA A 52 -9.36 -6.64 -0.29
CA ALA A 52 -10.47 -7.34 0.36
C ALA A 52 -10.17 -8.82 0.59
N PHE A 53 -9.23 -9.39 -0.15
CA PHE A 53 -8.82 -10.79 -0.05
C PHE A 53 -7.56 -11.00 0.79
N LEU A 54 -6.98 -9.92 1.30
CA LEU A 54 -5.79 -9.95 2.14
C LEU A 54 -6.18 -9.79 3.61
N SER A 55 -5.47 -10.47 4.50
CA SER A 55 -5.63 -10.24 5.94
C SER A 55 -5.11 -8.85 6.30
N LEU A 56 -5.50 -8.35 7.47
CA LEU A 56 -4.97 -7.08 7.96
C LEU A 56 -3.43 -7.13 8.08
N ALA A 57 -2.90 -8.23 8.60
CA ALA A 57 -1.45 -8.41 8.72
C ALA A 57 -0.77 -8.32 7.35
N GLU A 58 -1.36 -8.92 6.33
CA GLU A 58 -0.85 -8.87 4.95
C GLU A 58 -0.90 -7.44 4.39
N ARG A 59 -2.01 -6.74 4.60
CA ARG A 59 -2.15 -5.35 4.14
C ARG A 59 -1.12 -4.43 4.82
N VAL A 60 -0.93 -4.60 6.12
CA VAL A 60 0.07 -3.83 6.88
C VAL A 60 1.47 -4.09 6.36
N LYS A 61 1.84 -5.35 6.18
CA LYS A 61 3.16 -5.72 5.69
C LYS A 61 3.38 -5.24 4.25
N LEU A 62 2.33 -5.30 3.42
CA LEU A 62 2.39 -4.81 2.04
C LEU A 62 2.67 -3.30 2.02
N ALA A 63 1.90 -2.52 2.78
CA ALA A 63 2.09 -1.08 2.89
C ALA A 63 3.48 -0.73 3.43
N ALA A 64 3.94 -1.44 4.46
CA ALA A 64 5.26 -1.24 5.04
C ALA A 64 6.37 -1.56 4.04
N THR A 65 6.24 -2.64 3.27
CA THR A 65 7.23 -3.05 2.28
C THR A 65 7.38 -2.00 1.19
N VAL A 66 6.28 -1.48 0.67
CA VAL A 66 6.31 -0.42 -0.35
C VAL A 66 6.91 0.86 0.22
N THR A 67 6.51 1.24 1.42
CA THR A 67 7.00 2.47 2.08
C THR A 67 8.51 2.40 2.33
N GLU A 68 8.99 1.28 2.84
CA GLU A 68 10.42 1.06 3.09
C GLU A 68 11.22 1.08 1.79
N THR A 69 10.71 0.42 0.76
CA THR A 69 11.39 0.38 -0.55
C THR A 69 11.43 1.75 -1.19
N ALA A 70 10.33 2.50 -1.13
CA ALA A 70 10.28 3.85 -1.68
C ALA A 70 11.24 4.80 -0.97
N ASN A 71 11.42 4.63 0.33
CA ASN A 71 12.39 5.36 1.15
C ASN A 71 12.34 6.88 0.91
N GLY A 72 11.14 7.44 0.85
CA GLY A 72 10.94 8.89 0.68
C GLY A 72 11.12 9.42 -0.73
N ARG A 73 11.45 8.58 -1.71
CA ARG A 73 11.67 9.04 -3.10
C ARG A 73 10.37 9.42 -3.80
N VAL A 74 9.27 8.79 -3.42
CA VAL A 74 7.92 9.09 -3.92
C VAL A 74 6.97 9.06 -2.74
N SER A 75 5.78 9.65 -2.90
CA SER A 75 4.73 9.55 -1.89
C SER A 75 4.11 8.15 -1.94
N VAL A 76 3.77 7.59 -0.78
CA VAL A 76 3.07 6.31 -0.71
C VAL A 76 1.75 6.53 0.01
N VAL A 77 0.67 6.15 -0.63
CA VAL A 77 -0.67 6.21 -0.03
C VAL A 77 -1.26 4.80 -0.01
N ALA A 78 -2.13 4.53 0.92
CA ALA A 78 -2.73 3.21 1.08
C ALA A 78 -4.14 3.32 1.62
N SER A 79 -4.96 2.34 1.31
CA SER A 79 -6.25 2.08 1.90
C SER A 79 -6.16 0.80 2.74
N GLY A 80 -7.26 0.10 2.96
CA GLY A 80 -7.22 -1.20 3.63
C GLY A 80 -8.21 -1.35 4.77
N HIS A 81 -9.19 -0.45 4.88
CA HIS A 81 -10.27 -0.55 5.86
C HIS A 81 -11.38 -1.43 5.29
N CYS A 82 -11.29 -2.73 5.53
CA CYS A 82 -12.18 -3.73 4.97
C CYS A 82 -13.22 -4.26 5.98
N ALA A 83 -13.08 -3.94 7.26
CA ALA A 83 -13.95 -4.46 8.30
C ALA A 83 -15.37 -3.91 8.22
N GLU A 84 -16.31 -4.63 8.83
CA GLU A 84 -17.72 -4.26 8.80
C GLU A 84 -18.08 -3.21 9.85
N THR A 85 -17.39 -3.20 10.99
CA THR A 85 -17.68 -2.26 12.07
C THR A 85 -16.77 -1.05 12.01
N LEU A 86 -17.30 0.09 12.46
CA LEU A 86 -16.52 1.33 12.47
C LEU A 86 -15.31 1.24 13.39
N SER A 87 -15.45 0.59 14.55
CA SER A 87 -14.33 0.45 15.48
C SER A 87 -13.21 -0.41 14.91
N GLU A 88 -13.55 -1.48 14.20
CA GLU A 88 -12.54 -2.32 13.54
C GLU A 88 -11.90 -1.62 12.35
N GLN A 89 -12.69 -0.86 11.58
CA GLN A 89 -12.14 -0.03 10.50
C GLN A 89 -11.15 1.01 11.04
N ALA A 90 -11.47 1.63 12.18
CA ALA A 90 -10.56 2.59 12.81
C ALA A 90 -9.24 1.94 13.23
N LYS A 91 -9.29 0.69 13.71
CA LYS A 91 -8.09 -0.09 14.03
C LYS A 91 -7.25 -0.33 12.77
N GLU A 92 -7.90 -0.73 11.68
CA GLU A 92 -7.22 -0.97 10.40
C GLU A 92 -6.53 0.30 9.91
N VAL A 93 -7.21 1.43 9.95
CA VAL A 93 -6.63 2.73 9.57
C VAL A 93 -5.38 3.03 10.41
N ARG A 94 -5.47 2.84 11.73
CA ARG A 94 -4.32 3.12 12.61
C ARG A 94 -3.13 2.22 12.29
N GLU A 95 -3.36 0.94 12.03
CA GLU A 95 -2.27 0.01 11.76
C GLU A 95 -1.62 0.28 10.40
N ILE A 96 -2.40 0.62 9.39
CA ILE A 96 -1.86 0.99 8.07
C ILE A 96 -1.10 2.32 8.18
N ALA A 97 -1.66 3.31 8.88
CA ALA A 97 -1.00 4.61 9.05
C ALA A 97 0.33 4.48 9.77
N ALA A 98 0.45 3.54 10.71
CA ALA A 98 1.68 3.30 11.47
C ALA A 98 2.83 2.74 10.60
N THR A 99 2.55 2.29 9.37
CA THR A 99 3.60 1.77 8.48
C THR A 99 4.47 2.85 7.87
N GLY A 100 4.09 4.13 8.01
CA GLY A 100 4.84 5.24 7.46
C GLY A 100 4.30 5.75 6.12
N VAL A 101 3.14 5.29 5.68
CA VAL A 101 2.49 5.85 4.48
C VAL A 101 2.23 7.33 4.67
N ASP A 102 2.26 8.08 3.58
CA ASP A 102 2.12 9.54 3.63
C ASP A 102 0.65 9.96 3.76
N ALA A 103 -0.28 9.11 3.36
CA ALA A 103 -1.71 9.37 3.54
C ALA A 103 -2.49 8.06 3.51
N PHE A 104 -3.65 8.07 4.14
CA PHE A 104 -4.62 6.99 4.07
C PHE A 104 -5.78 7.41 3.17
N VAL A 105 -6.20 6.52 2.27
CA VAL A 105 -7.30 6.79 1.35
C VAL A 105 -8.55 6.07 1.85
N LEU A 106 -9.57 6.84 2.17
CA LEU A 106 -10.87 6.30 2.57
C LEU A 106 -11.69 6.01 1.31
N VAL A 107 -12.14 4.77 1.18
CA VAL A 107 -12.97 4.33 0.07
C VAL A 107 -14.38 4.08 0.60
N SER A 108 -15.36 4.67 -0.05
CA SER A 108 -16.76 4.47 0.33
C SER A 108 -17.39 3.26 -0.37
#